data_f8ab90d416de28dadbe6b5d4e697ec91
#
_entry.id   f8ab90d416de28dadbe6b5d4e697ec91
#
_cell.length_a   1.000
_cell.length_b   1.000
_cell.length_c   1.000
_cell.angle_alpha   90.00
_cell.angle_beta   90.00
_cell.angle_gamma   90.00
#
_symmetry.space_group_name_H-M   'P 1'
#
loop_
_entity.id
_entity.type
_entity.pdbx_description
1 polymer ?
#
loop_
_entity_poly.entity_id
_entity_poly.type
_entity_poly.pdbx_seq_one_letter_code
_entity_poly.pdbx_strand_id
1 'polypeptide(L)'
;PSWFEALGGWTSEVAVETWLRFVRFVVTHLDDLVTDWCTINEPNAFTTGGYLFGFFPPGRTDWLATRRVLATMAHAHCRAYHLIHDLQPHAKVGFAHHLRVFDPLDARNPVHRGLARVSVHLFQGAITDAFLGGRWSRLLGAQPADVTPGRHYDWLGVNYYSRTATSKLDDGTFANSPVNDLDWEIYPAGIERVARWLHERYPGPIWVTENGTCDAT
;
A
#
# COMPACT_ATOMS: atom_id res chain seq x y z
N PRO A 1 -2.65 -16.53 6.94
CA PRO A 1 -2.65 -17.90 7.45
C PRO A 1 -3.56 -18.80 6.59
N SER A 2 -3.22 -20.09 6.48
CA SER A 2 -3.99 -21.04 5.64
C SER A 2 -5.47 -21.12 6.03
N TRP A 3 -5.79 -21.04 7.31
CA TRP A 3 -7.17 -21.01 7.78
C TRP A 3 -7.95 -19.77 7.30
N PHE A 4 -7.29 -18.61 7.18
CA PHE A 4 -7.91 -17.39 6.67
C PHE A 4 -8.19 -17.52 5.16
N GLU A 5 -7.25 -18.09 4.42
CA GLU A 5 -7.45 -18.40 3.00
C GLU A 5 -8.56 -19.42 2.78
N ALA A 6 -8.69 -20.42 3.66
CA ALA A 6 -9.80 -21.38 3.62
C ALA A 6 -11.18 -20.74 3.82
N LEU A 7 -11.25 -19.58 4.48
CA LEU A 7 -12.46 -18.75 4.62
C LEU A 7 -12.68 -17.79 3.42
N GLY A 8 -11.85 -17.85 2.40
CA GLY A 8 -11.87 -16.97 1.23
C GLY A 8 -10.91 -15.78 1.32
N GLY A 9 -10.08 -15.72 2.35
CA GLY A 9 -9.07 -14.68 2.55
C GLY A 9 -9.67 -13.26 2.49
N TRP A 10 -8.92 -12.33 1.94
CA TRP A 10 -9.36 -10.94 1.79
C TRP A 10 -10.51 -10.74 0.79
N THR A 11 -10.90 -11.77 0.02
CA THR A 11 -12.10 -11.72 -0.84
C THR A 11 -13.39 -12.02 -0.10
N SER A 12 -13.30 -12.56 1.14
CA SER A 12 -14.44 -12.94 1.95
C SER A 12 -15.17 -11.76 2.56
N GLU A 13 -16.48 -11.88 2.72
CA GLU A 13 -17.31 -10.91 3.43
C GLU A 13 -16.99 -10.82 4.94
N VAL A 14 -16.46 -11.91 5.52
CA VAL A 14 -16.05 -11.94 6.92
C VAL A 14 -14.61 -11.49 7.16
N ALA A 15 -13.88 -11.09 6.11
CA ALA A 15 -12.45 -10.75 6.19
C ALA A 15 -12.18 -9.62 7.19
N VAL A 16 -12.94 -8.52 7.11
CA VAL A 16 -12.76 -7.34 7.96
C VAL A 16 -12.99 -7.71 9.43
N GLU A 17 -14.10 -8.39 9.74
CA GLU A 17 -14.41 -8.78 11.12
C GLU A 17 -13.40 -9.80 11.68
N THR A 18 -12.92 -10.70 10.83
CA THR A 18 -11.86 -11.65 11.20
C THR A 18 -10.56 -10.91 11.51
N TRP A 19 -10.20 -9.93 10.70
CA TRP A 19 -9.04 -9.07 10.92
C TRP A 19 -9.17 -8.27 12.23
N LEU A 20 -10.31 -7.64 12.48
CA LEU A 20 -10.55 -6.84 13.69
C LEU A 20 -10.51 -7.69 14.96
N ARG A 21 -10.97 -8.94 14.92
CA ARG A 21 -10.81 -9.88 16.05
C ARG A 21 -9.33 -10.15 16.35
N PHE A 22 -8.53 -10.35 15.31
CA PHE A 22 -7.07 -10.52 15.45
C PHE A 22 -6.41 -9.24 16.01
N VAL A 23 -6.72 -8.07 15.46
CA VAL A 23 -6.22 -6.77 15.95
C VAL A 23 -6.56 -6.59 17.43
N ARG A 24 -7.82 -6.80 17.81
CA ARG A 24 -8.25 -6.71 19.20
C ARG A 24 -7.45 -7.65 20.10
N PHE A 25 -7.29 -8.89 19.70
CA PHE A 25 -6.52 -9.87 20.45
C PHE A 25 -5.08 -9.40 20.66
N VAL A 26 -4.39 -9.01 19.61
CA VAL A 26 -2.98 -8.61 19.66
C VAL A 26 -2.80 -7.33 20.50
N VAL A 27 -3.60 -6.29 20.24
CA VAL A 27 -3.49 -5.01 20.97
C VAL A 27 -3.77 -5.20 22.47
N THR A 28 -4.81 -5.96 22.83
CA THR A 28 -5.15 -6.21 24.23
C THR A 28 -4.07 -7.00 25.00
N HIS A 29 -3.32 -7.87 24.31
CA HIS A 29 -2.30 -8.69 24.96
C HIS A 29 -0.89 -8.05 24.95
N LEU A 30 -0.69 -6.99 24.18
CA LEU A 30 0.60 -6.32 24.05
C LEU A 30 0.53 -4.81 24.38
N ASP A 31 -0.54 -4.36 25.03
CA ASP A 31 -0.80 -2.95 25.32
C ASP A 31 0.22 -2.32 26.27
N ASP A 32 0.86 -3.10 27.12
CA ASP A 32 1.95 -2.71 28.00
C ASP A 32 3.34 -2.70 27.34
N LEU A 33 3.47 -3.31 26.15
CA LEU A 33 4.74 -3.50 25.44
C LEU A 33 4.85 -2.69 24.15
N VAL A 34 3.74 -2.46 23.46
CA VAL A 34 3.70 -1.86 22.12
C VAL A 34 2.69 -0.72 22.06
N THR A 35 3.13 0.42 21.55
CA THR A 35 2.27 1.60 21.33
C THR A 35 2.21 2.02 19.86
N ASP A 36 3.11 1.51 19.04
CA ASP A 36 3.24 1.89 17.64
C ASP A 36 2.84 0.70 16.75
N TRP A 37 1.77 0.87 15.98
CA TRP A 37 1.11 -0.21 15.23
C TRP A 37 1.16 0.02 13.73
N CYS A 38 1.69 -0.95 13.00
CA CYS A 38 1.53 -1.06 11.56
C CYS A 38 0.42 -2.06 11.26
N THR A 39 -0.70 -1.59 10.74
CA THR A 39 -1.87 -2.44 10.50
C THR A 39 -1.68 -3.39 9.34
N ILE A 40 -1.19 -2.90 8.22
CA ILE A 40 -1.02 -3.66 6.97
C ILE A 40 0.29 -3.22 6.32
N ASN A 41 1.08 -4.18 5.87
CA ASN A 41 2.27 -3.93 5.07
C ASN A 41 1.96 -4.14 3.59
N GLU A 42 2.32 -3.17 2.75
CA GLU A 42 2.30 -3.20 1.29
C GLU A 42 1.03 -3.81 0.66
N PRO A 43 -0.15 -3.25 0.90
CA PRO A 43 -1.38 -3.79 0.31
C PRO A 43 -1.33 -3.86 -1.21
N ASN A 44 -0.64 -2.92 -1.86
CA ASN A 44 -0.45 -2.88 -3.30
C ASN A 44 0.49 -3.99 -3.80
N ALA A 45 1.62 -4.26 -3.15
CA ALA A 45 2.52 -5.34 -3.54
C ALA A 45 1.85 -6.71 -3.35
N PHE A 46 1.18 -6.90 -2.19
CA PHE A 46 0.43 -8.13 -1.91
C PHE A 46 -0.65 -8.39 -2.96
N THR A 47 -1.44 -7.38 -3.31
CA THR A 47 -2.55 -7.56 -4.27
C THR A 47 -2.07 -7.70 -5.70
N THR A 48 -1.04 -6.94 -6.09
CA THR A 48 -0.44 -7.03 -7.42
C THR A 48 0.20 -8.40 -7.62
N GLY A 49 1.00 -8.86 -6.67
CA GLY A 49 1.66 -10.17 -6.76
C GLY A 49 0.70 -11.35 -6.60
N GLY A 50 -0.24 -11.26 -5.67
CA GLY A 50 -1.11 -12.40 -5.31
C GLY A 50 -2.38 -12.52 -6.14
N TYR A 51 -2.92 -11.40 -6.64
CA TYR A 51 -4.25 -11.40 -7.30
C TYR A 51 -4.26 -10.83 -8.72
N LEU A 52 -3.28 -9.97 -9.09
CA LEU A 52 -3.22 -9.41 -10.45
C LEU A 52 -2.31 -10.25 -11.36
N PHE A 53 -1.11 -10.57 -10.91
CA PHE A 53 -0.11 -11.31 -11.71
C PHE A 53 0.11 -12.75 -11.23
N GLY A 54 -0.27 -13.09 -10.02
CA GLY A 54 -0.28 -14.47 -9.52
C GLY A 54 1.08 -15.07 -9.16
N PHE A 55 2.15 -14.27 -9.00
CA PHE A 55 3.47 -14.78 -8.60
C PHE A 55 3.65 -14.92 -7.08
N PHE A 56 2.76 -14.31 -6.28
CA PHE A 56 2.64 -14.58 -4.85
C PHE A 56 1.41 -15.44 -4.54
N PRO A 57 1.36 -16.13 -3.40
CA PRO A 57 0.11 -16.70 -2.91
C PRO A 57 -0.98 -15.62 -2.76
N PRO A 58 -2.24 -15.92 -3.10
CA PRO A 58 -2.83 -17.20 -3.50
C PRO A 58 -2.69 -17.57 -4.99
N GLY A 59 -1.89 -16.85 -5.78
CA GLY A 59 -1.58 -17.20 -7.18
C GLY A 59 -2.72 -16.94 -8.16
N ARG A 60 -3.57 -15.95 -7.89
CA ARG A 60 -4.69 -15.57 -8.76
C ARG A 60 -4.28 -14.53 -9.81
N THR A 61 -4.96 -14.53 -10.95
CA THR A 61 -4.87 -13.51 -12.00
C THR A 61 -6.27 -12.98 -12.29
N ASP A 62 -6.83 -12.21 -11.34
CA ASP A 62 -8.21 -11.74 -11.36
C ASP A 62 -8.27 -10.27 -10.92
N TRP A 63 -8.55 -9.40 -11.88
CA TRP A 63 -8.68 -7.96 -11.65
C TRP A 63 -9.81 -7.60 -10.67
N LEU A 64 -10.95 -8.29 -10.73
CA LEU A 64 -12.05 -8.01 -9.82
C LEU A 64 -11.72 -8.41 -8.39
N ALA A 65 -11.05 -9.56 -8.21
CA ALA A 65 -10.51 -9.96 -6.91
C ALA A 65 -9.45 -8.97 -6.41
N THR A 66 -8.52 -8.51 -7.25
CA THR A 66 -7.53 -7.49 -6.91
C THR A 66 -8.18 -6.24 -6.33
N ARG A 67 -9.17 -5.68 -7.03
CA ARG A 67 -9.94 -4.51 -6.56
C ARG A 67 -10.64 -4.77 -5.24
N ARG A 68 -11.32 -5.92 -5.12
CA ARG A 68 -12.04 -6.29 -3.90
C ARG A 68 -11.10 -6.41 -2.72
N VAL A 69 -9.95 -7.07 -2.89
CA VAL A 69 -8.95 -7.23 -1.83
C VAL A 69 -8.40 -5.90 -1.37
N LEU A 70 -8.01 -5.00 -2.30
CA LEU A 70 -7.55 -3.65 -1.95
C LEU A 70 -8.60 -2.87 -1.16
N ALA A 71 -9.85 -2.91 -1.60
CA ALA A 71 -10.97 -2.23 -0.91
C ALA A 71 -11.21 -2.82 0.48
N THR A 72 -11.18 -4.15 0.61
CA THR A 72 -11.36 -4.86 1.89
C THR A 72 -10.22 -4.56 2.86
N MET A 73 -8.96 -4.52 2.39
CA MET A 73 -7.80 -4.17 3.21
C MET A 73 -7.86 -2.71 3.67
N ALA A 74 -8.26 -1.77 2.80
CA ALA A 74 -8.45 -0.37 3.18
C ALA A 74 -9.57 -0.21 4.22
N HIS A 75 -10.68 -0.91 4.06
CA HIS A 75 -11.77 -0.96 5.06
C HIS A 75 -11.27 -1.51 6.41
N ALA A 76 -10.54 -2.63 6.37
CA ALA A 76 -9.96 -3.24 7.55
C ALA A 76 -8.98 -2.31 8.28
N HIS A 77 -8.15 -1.56 7.53
CA HIS A 77 -7.25 -0.56 8.10
C HIS A 77 -8.00 0.58 8.79
N CYS A 78 -8.97 1.20 8.10
CA CYS A 78 -9.72 2.31 8.68
C CYS A 78 -10.43 1.91 9.97
N ARG A 79 -11.05 0.73 10.01
CA ARG A 79 -11.69 0.20 11.22
C ARG A 79 -10.69 -0.17 12.31
N ALA A 80 -9.56 -0.77 11.93
CA ALA A 80 -8.49 -1.12 12.86
C ALA A 80 -7.89 0.14 13.51
N TYR A 81 -7.74 1.24 12.76
CA TYR A 81 -7.29 2.53 13.30
C TYR A 81 -8.14 2.97 14.48
N HIS A 82 -9.46 3.01 14.32
CA HIS A 82 -10.37 3.40 15.40
C HIS A 82 -10.39 2.37 16.54
N LEU A 83 -10.43 1.08 16.21
CA LEU A 83 -10.41 0.02 17.23
C LEU A 83 -9.16 0.07 18.11
N ILE A 84 -7.99 0.33 17.53
CA ILE A 84 -6.74 0.43 18.28
C ILE A 84 -6.80 1.62 19.23
N HIS A 85 -7.26 2.78 18.77
CA HIS A 85 -7.42 3.98 19.62
C HIS A 85 -8.48 3.81 20.71
N ASP A 86 -9.54 3.05 20.47
CA ASP A 86 -10.53 2.71 21.49
C ASP A 86 -9.94 1.82 22.59
N LEU A 87 -9.01 0.91 22.25
CA LEU A 87 -8.36 0.00 23.19
C LEU A 87 -7.15 0.65 23.87
N GLN A 88 -6.41 1.45 23.14
CA GLN A 88 -5.15 2.08 23.55
C GLN A 88 -5.12 3.56 23.06
N PRO A 89 -5.69 4.53 23.81
CA PRO A 89 -5.87 5.91 23.34
C PRO A 89 -4.59 6.65 22.95
N HIS A 90 -3.43 6.21 23.44
CA HIS A 90 -2.13 6.82 23.15
C HIS A 90 -1.37 6.11 22.03
N ALA A 91 -1.96 5.09 21.42
CA ALA A 91 -1.35 4.38 20.31
C ALA A 91 -1.04 5.30 19.13
N LYS A 92 -0.03 4.94 18.36
CA LYS A 92 0.26 5.54 17.05
C LYS A 92 0.08 4.50 15.98
N VAL A 93 -0.86 4.74 15.09
CA VAL A 93 -1.29 3.77 14.09
C VAL A 93 -0.98 4.28 12.69
N GLY A 94 -0.42 3.41 11.86
CA GLY A 94 -0.17 3.67 10.46
C GLY A 94 -0.22 2.37 9.63
N PHE A 95 0.17 2.46 8.38
CA PHE A 95 0.43 1.31 7.54
C PHE A 95 1.70 1.54 6.70
N ALA A 96 2.38 0.49 6.31
CA ALA A 96 3.55 0.59 5.46
C ALA A 96 3.13 0.47 3.99
N HIS A 97 3.48 1.48 3.20
CA HIS A 97 3.05 1.59 1.81
C HIS A 97 4.23 1.45 0.86
N HIS A 98 4.17 0.50 -0.07
CA HIS A 98 5.12 0.46 -1.17
C HIS A 98 4.88 1.63 -2.10
N LEU A 99 5.81 2.56 -2.13
CA LEU A 99 5.79 3.73 -2.98
C LEU A 99 6.88 3.64 -4.05
N ARG A 100 6.54 4.07 -5.25
CA ARG A 100 7.43 4.11 -6.40
C ARG A 100 7.44 5.48 -7.06
N VAL A 101 8.55 5.84 -7.66
CA VAL A 101 8.60 6.95 -8.62
C VAL A 101 8.25 6.43 -10.00
N PHE A 102 7.25 7.00 -10.64
CA PHE A 102 6.88 6.72 -12.03
C PHE A 102 7.24 7.95 -12.87
N ASP A 103 8.32 7.86 -13.62
CA ASP A 103 8.73 8.92 -14.53
C ASP A 103 8.44 8.52 -15.98
N PRO A 104 7.97 9.44 -16.85
CA PRO A 104 7.80 9.15 -18.26
C PRO A 104 9.16 8.81 -18.87
N LEU A 105 9.27 7.70 -19.62
CA LEU A 105 10.51 7.33 -20.34
C LEU A 105 11.00 8.45 -21.26
N ASP A 106 10.08 9.14 -21.91
CA ASP A 106 10.35 10.39 -22.63
C ASP A 106 9.42 11.49 -22.07
N ALA A 107 10.00 12.46 -21.37
CA ALA A 107 9.29 13.57 -20.77
C ALA A 107 8.60 14.51 -21.80
N ARG A 108 8.98 14.46 -23.07
CA ARG A 108 8.35 15.23 -24.15
C ARG A 108 7.13 14.51 -24.72
N ASN A 109 7.06 13.18 -24.56
CA ASN A 109 5.95 12.38 -25.07
C ASN A 109 4.72 12.50 -24.16
N PRO A 110 3.58 13.06 -24.65
CA PRO A 110 2.38 13.23 -23.83
C PRO A 110 1.74 11.89 -23.41
N VAL A 111 1.92 10.82 -24.18
CA VAL A 111 1.43 9.48 -23.85
C VAL A 111 2.19 8.93 -22.65
N HIS A 112 3.53 9.01 -22.64
CA HIS A 112 4.35 8.56 -21.52
C HIS A 112 4.02 9.34 -20.24
N ARG A 113 3.81 10.67 -20.34
CA ARG A 113 3.37 11.49 -19.19
C ARG A 113 1.98 11.07 -18.67
N GLY A 114 1.06 10.78 -19.58
CA GLY A 114 -0.26 10.29 -19.24
C GLY A 114 -0.20 8.94 -18.51
N LEU A 115 0.55 8.00 -19.06
CA LEU A 115 0.74 6.67 -18.47
C LEU A 115 1.42 6.75 -17.09
N ALA A 116 2.46 7.57 -16.93
CA ALA A 116 3.10 7.76 -15.62
C ALA A 116 2.11 8.24 -14.55
N ARG A 117 1.22 9.20 -14.88
CA ARG A 117 0.16 9.66 -13.96
C ARG A 117 -0.85 8.55 -13.63
N VAL A 118 -1.23 7.77 -14.63
CA VAL A 118 -2.13 6.62 -14.43
C VAL A 118 -1.47 5.58 -13.53
N SER A 119 -0.20 5.25 -13.76
CA SER A 119 0.56 4.32 -12.92
C SER A 119 0.62 4.78 -11.47
N VAL A 120 0.94 6.07 -11.22
CA VAL A 120 0.89 6.64 -9.85
C VAL A 120 -0.49 6.45 -9.23
N HIS A 121 -1.57 6.73 -9.97
CA HIS A 121 -2.93 6.60 -9.43
C HIS A 121 -3.30 5.14 -9.12
N LEU A 122 -3.01 4.23 -10.06
CA LEU A 122 -3.38 2.81 -9.92
C LEU A 122 -2.53 2.10 -8.87
N PHE A 123 -1.22 2.35 -8.85
CA PHE A 123 -0.29 1.62 -7.97
C PHE A 123 -0.37 2.12 -6.53
N GLN A 124 -0.46 3.43 -6.32
CA GLN A 124 -0.35 4.00 -4.98
C GLN A 124 -1.42 5.06 -4.64
N GLY A 125 -1.83 5.92 -5.58
CA GLY A 125 -2.67 7.07 -5.26
C GLY A 125 -4.04 6.71 -4.70
N ALA A 126 -4.78 5.82 -5.39
CA ALA A 126 -6.10 5.38 -4.95
C ALA A 126 -6.08 4.64 -3.61
N ILE A 127 -5.01 3.88 -3.38
CA ILE A 127 -4.78 3.14 -2.13
C ILE A 127 -4.47 4.10 -1.00
N THR A 128 -3.56 5.06 -1.22
CA THR A 128 -3.24 6.12 -0.26
C THR A 128 -4.49 6.87 0.18
N ASP A 129 -5.34 7.28 -0.78
CA ASP A 129 -6.56 8.02 -0.47
C ASP A 129 -7.56 7.19 0.35
N ALA A 130 -7.67 5.88 0.09
CA ALA A 130 -8.56 5.01 0.84
C ALA A 130 -8.04 4.71 2.26
N PHE A 131 -6.77 4.36 2.39
CA PHE A 131 -6.16 4.02 3.68
C PHE A 131 -6.04 5.25 4.59
N LEU A 132 -5.45 6.32 4.12
CA LEU A 132 -5.15 7.49 4.97
C LEU A 132 -6.32 8.46 5.09
N GLY A 133 -7.09 8.62 4.01
CA GLY A 133 -8.16 9.61 3.92
C GLY A 133 -9.57 9.07 4.06
N GLY A 134 -9.76 7.75 4.12
CA GLY A 134 -11.09 7.13 4.09
C GLY A 134 -11.88 7.50 2.82
N ARG A 135 -11.20 7.73 1.70
CA ARG A 135 -11.81 8.18 0.43
C ARG A 135 -11.65 7.12 -0.65
N TRP A 136 -12.76 6.50 -1.02
CA TRP A 136 -12.77 5.48 -2.08
C TRP A 136 -12.84 6.12 -3.46
N SER A 137 -11.92 5.77 -4.33
CA SER A 137 -12.04 6.02 -5.76
C SER A 137 -12.97 4.98 -6.41
N ARG A 138 -13.48 5.29 -7.61
CA ARG A 138 -14.26 4.30 -8.41
C ARG A 138 -13.45 3.02 -8.72
N LEU A 139 -12.13 3.11 -8.70
CA LEU A 139 -11.24 1.98 -8.85
C LEU A 139 -11.48 0.92 -7.76
N LEU A 140 -11.69 1.34 -6.53
CA LEU A 140 -11.90 0.45 -5.38
C LEU A 140 -13.37 0.04 -5.18
N GLY A 141 -14.30 0.70 -5.87
CA GLY A 141 -15.73 0.43 -5.77
C GLY A 141 -16.47 1.39 -4.85
N ALA A 142 -17.57 0.93 -4.26
CA ALA A 142 -18.35 1.73 -3.32
C ALA A 142 -17.61 1.89 -1.97
N GLN A 143 -17.68 3.09 -1.40
CA GLN A 143 -17.18 3.35 -0.06
C GLN A 143 -18.01 2.59 0.97
N PRO A 144 -17.39 1.88 1.94
CA PRO A 144 -18.13 1.27 3.04
C PRO A 144 -18.89 2.31 3.85
N ALA A 145 -20.12 1.98 4.25
CA ALA A 145 -21.01 2.92 4.94
C ALA A 145 -20.51 3.29 6.36
N ASP A 146 -19.69 2.45 6.96
CA ASP A 146 -19.08 2.63 8.27
C ASP A 146 -17.70 3.29 8.23
N VAL A 147 -17.24 3.74 7.06
CA VAL A 147 -16.02 4.54 6.90
C VAL A 147 -16.37 5.96 6.49
N THR A 148 -16.03 6.92 7.33
CA THR A 148 -16.18 8.35 7.02
C THR A 148 -14.88 8.92 6.48
N PRO A 149 -14.91 9.81 5.45
CA PRO A 149 -13.73 10.55 5.04
C PRO A 149 -13.11 11.31 6.22
N GLY A 150 -11.82 11.12 6.44
CA GLY A 150 -11.12 11.70 7.57
C GLY A 150 -9.71 11.11 7.69
N ARG A 151 -9.05 11.42 8.80
CA ARG A 151 -7.71 10.92 9.09
C ARG A 151 -7.79 9.53 9.72
N HIS A 152 -7.09 8.57 9.12
CA HIS A 152 -6.95 7.20 9.61
C HIS A 152 -5.48 6.81 9.75
N TYR A 153 -4.64 7.72 10.24
CA TYR A 153 -3.21 7.48 10.46
C TYR A 153 -2.64 8.46 11.50
N ASP A 154 -1.62 8.05 12.22
CA ASP A 154 -0.78 8.92 13.07
C ASP A 154 0.61 9.11 12.46
N TRP A 155 1.07 8.14 11.68
CA TRP A 155 2.30 8.18 10.92
C TRP A 155 2.12 7.56 9.52
N LEU A 156 3.00 7.91 8.61
CA LEU A 156 2.98 7.53 7.21
C LEU A 156 4.15 6.59 6.93
N GLY A 157 3.90 5.32 6.65
CA GLY A 157 4.93 4.34 6.36
C GLY A 157 5.37 4.40 4.90
N VAL A 158 6.66 4.41 4.67
CA VAL A 158 7.27 4.43 3.33
C VAL A 158 8.18 3.23 3.16
N ASN A 159 7.81 2.32 2.26
CA ASN A 159 8.67 1.30 1.69
C ASN A 159 9.07 1.78 0.29
N TYR A 160 10.34 2.07 0.08
CA TYR A 160 10.83 2.57 -1.18
C TYR A 160 12.05 1.80 -1.66
N TYR A 161 12.05 1.39 -2.94
CA TYR A 161 13.14 0.62 -3.52
C TYR A 161 13.62 1.15 -4.86
N SER A 162 12.72 1.64 -5.72
CA SER A 162 13.05 1.85 -7.12
C SER A 162 12.19 2.92 -7.80
N ARG A 163 12.62 3.25 -9.02
CA ARG A 163 11.89 4.07 -9.99
C ARG A 163 11.49 3.22 -11.21
N THR A 164 10.39 3.59 -11.85
CA THR A 164 9.93 3.00 -13.11
C THR A 164 10.00 4.04 -14.25
N ALA A 165 10.64 3.68 -15.36
CA ALA A 165 10.60 4.44 -16.61
C ALA A 165 9.34 4.04 -17.40
N THR A 166 8.31 4.90 -17.35
CA THR A 166 6.97 4.55 -17.85
C THR A 166 6.83 4.89 -19.34
N SER A 167 6.68 3.85 -20.16
CA SER A 167 6.26 3.96 -21.57
C SER A 167 5.04 3.09 -21.87
N LYS A 168 4.74 2.15 -20.96
CA LYS A 168 3.60 1.24 -20.90
C LYS A 168 3.14 1.13 -19.45
N LEU A 169 2.22 0.22 -19.16
CA LEU A 169 1.81 -0.14 -17.80
C LEU A 169 2.63 -1.35 -17.29
N ASP A 170 3.94 -1.26 -17.41
CA ASP A 170 4.92 -2.27 -16.98
C ASP A 170 6.10 -1.63 -16.24
N ASP A 171 6.98 -2.44 -15.69
CA ASP A 171 8.20 -2.03 -15.02
C ASP A 171 9.32 -1.83 -16.05
N GLY A 172 9.53 -0.59 -16.47
CA GLY A 172 10.67 -0.20 -17.32
C GLY A 172 11.78 0.45 -16.53
N THR A 173 13.00 0.37 -17.05
CA THR A 173 14.19 1.07 -16.55
C THR A 173 14.69 2.10 -17.56
N PHE A 174 15.34 3.16 -17.10
CA PHE A 174 15.99 4.10 -18.01
C PHE A 174 17.29 3.50 -18.56
N ALA A 175 17.59 3.79 -19.83
CA ALA A 175 18.83 3.33 -20.44
C ALA A 175 20.06 3.79 -19.64
N ASN A 176 20.99 2.88 -19.41
CA ASN A 176 22.24 3.11 -18.67
C ASN A 176 22.06 3.46 -17.18
N SER A 177 20.87 3.31 -16.61
CA SER A 177 20.70 3.41 -15.17
C SER A 177 21.28 2.16 -14.48
N PRO A 178 21.91 2.29 -13.30
CA PRO A 178 22.31 1.14 -12.52
C PRO A 178 21.07 0.35 -12.07
N VAL A 179 21.15 -0.97 -12.12
CA VAL A 179 20.10 -1.87 -11.68
C VAL A 179 20.65 -2.86 -10.65
N ASN A 180 19.78 -3.36 -9.78
CA ASN A 180 20.11 -4.41 -8.82
C ASN A 180 19.83 -5.82 -9.41
N ASP A 181 20.04 -6.88 -8.63
CA ASP A 181 19.84 -8.28 -9.05
C ASP A 181 18.40 -8.65 -9.43
N LEU A 182 17.43 -7.78 -9.16
CA LEU A 182 16.04 -7.91 -9.60
C LEU A 182 15.72 -7.05 -10.84
N ASP A 183 16.74 -6.51 -11.52
CA ASP A 183 16.58 -5.56 -12.63
C ASP A 183 15.82 -4.27 -12.24
N TRP A 184 15.76 -3.93 -10.96
CA TRP A 184 15.18 -2.69 -10.50
C TRP A 184 16.19 -1.56 -10.53
N GLU A 185 15.79 -0.41 -11.02
CA GLU A 185 16.65 0.77 -11.05
C GLU A 185 17.06 1.20 -9.64
N ILE A 186 18.37 1.34 -9.40
CA ILE A 186 18.92 1.93 -8.18
C ILE A 186 18.79 3.45 -8.28
N TYR A 187 17.81 4.01 -7.58
CA TYR A 187 17.48 5.45 -7.65
C TYR A 187 17.28 6.06 -6.25
N PRO A 188 18.36 6.35 -5.50
CA PRO A 188 18.28 6.82 -4.11
C PRO A 188 17.51 8.13 -3.92
N ALA A 189 17.57 9.06 -4.88
CA ALA A 189 16.84 10.32 -4.82
C ALA A 189 15.30 10.14 -4.80
N GLY A 190 14.82 8.95 -5.16
CA GLY A 190 13.40 8.66 -5.20
C GLY A 190 12.74 8.64 -3.82
N ILE A 191 13.49 8.30 -2.76
CA ILE A 191 12.92 8.27 -1.40
C ILE A 191 12.44 9.67 -0.97
N GLU A 192 13.18 10.73 -1.27
CA GLU A 192 12.74 12.10 -1.00
C GLU A 192 11.49 12.44 -1.82
N ARG A 193 11.46 12.03 -3.09
CA ARG A 193 10.33 12.33 -3.99
C ARG A 193 9.03 11.68 -3.52
N VAL A 194 9.07 10.40 -3.13
CA VAL A 194 7.87 9.71 -2.64
C VAL A 194 7.46 10.20 -1.26
N ALA A 195 8.41 10.50 -0.37
CA ALA A 195 8.12 11.07 0.94
C ALA A 195 7.45 12.44 0.82
N ARG A 196 7.97 13.32 -0.04
CA ARG A 196 7.37 14.62 -0.34
C ARG A 196 5.98 14.49 -0.95
N TRP A 197 5.82 13.63 -1.96
CA TRP A 197 4.52 13.35 -2.59
C TRP A 197 3.48 12.89 -1.58
N LEU A 198 3.87 12.04 -0.62
CA LEU A 198 2.98 11.53 0.42
C LEU A 198 2.63 12.62 1.43
N HIS A 199 3.63 13.38 1.92
CA HIS A 199 3.44 14.44 2.91
C HIS A 199 2.60 15.61 2.39
N GLU A 200 2.74 15.99 1.13
CA GLU A 200 1.92 17.03 0.50
C GLU A 200 0.44 16.66 0.43
N ARG A 201 0.12 15.36 0.33
CA ARG A 201 -1.27 14.84 0.32
C ARG A 201 -1.82 14.60 1.72
N TYR A 202 -0.99 14.11 2.61
CA TYR A 202 -1.32 13.68 3.97
C TYR A 202 -0.22 14.14 4.94
N PRO A 203 -0.34 15.36 5.49
CA PRO A 203 0.68 15.87 6.43
C PRO A 203 0.76 15.02 7.71
N GLY A 204 1.97 14.65 8.10
CA GLY A 204 2.23 13.87 9.30
C GLY A 204 3.67 13.37 9.39
N PRO A 205 4.04 12.70 10.50
CA PRO A 205 5.33 12.04 10.61
C PRO A 205 5.50 10.96 9.54
N ILE A 206 6.67 10.90 8.91
CA ILE A 206 7.03 9.86 7.95
C ILE A 206 8.01 8.91 8.61
N TRP A 207 7.74 7.62 8.49
CA TRP A 207 8.63 6.55 8.87
C TRP A 207 9.06 5.78 7.63
N VAL A 208 10.36 5.67 7.41
CA VAL A 208 10.89 4.76 6.40
C VAL A 208 10.88 3.37 7.02
N THR A 209 9.88 2.59 6.63
CA THR A 209 9.66 1.24 7.18
C THR A 209 10.47 0.19 6.44
N GLU A 210 10.73 0.43 5.15
CA GLU A 210 11.61 -0.43 4.35
C GLU A 210 12.36 0.40 3.30
N ASN A 211 13.65 0.12 3.14
CA ASN A 211 14.50 0.63 2.07
C ASN A 211 15.71 -0.28 1.89
N GLY A 212 16.23 -0.35 0.68
CA GLY A 212 17.41 -1.14 0.40
C GLY A 212 17.54 -1.51 -1.07
N THR A 213 18.55 -2.33 -1.34
CA THR A 213 18.78 -2.96 -2.66
C THR A 213 19.20 -4.40 -2.44
N CYS A 214 18.93 -5.27 -3.40
CA CYS A 214 19.49 -6.60 -3.45
C CYS A 214 20.73 -6.58 -4.34
N ASP A 215 21.86 -7.00 -3.80
CA ASP A 215 23.14 -7.09 -4.49
C ASP A 215 23.90 -8.30 -3.96
N ALA A 216 24.40 -9.17 -4.85
CA ALA A 216 25.11 -10.38 -4.48
C ALA A 216 26.61 -10.13 -4.19
N THR A 217 27.12 -8.89 -4.29
CA THR A 217 28.55 -8.52 -4.09
C THR A 217 28.82 -7.90 -2.75
#